data_a8728c86b5c04161b11e9a8a5508b8dd
#
_entry.id   a8728c86b5c04161b11e9a8a5508b8dd
#
_cell.length_a   1.000
_cell.length_b   1.000
_cell.length_c   1.000
_cell.angle_alpha   90.00
_cell.angle_beta   90.00
_cell.angle_gamma   90.00
#
_symmetry.space_group_name_H-M   'P 1'
#
loop_
_entity.id
_entity.type
_entity.pdbx_description
1 polymer ?
#
loop_
_entity_poly.entity_id
_entity_poly.type
_entity_poly.pdbx_seq_one_letter_code
_entity_poly.pdbx_strand_id
1 'polypeptide(L)'
;PGSSRKHKEKRWPFFGELSKLLLLKNYQVVVILGPDELELKPSMKGVIFKNMKWSELSGVMKKSYFVIGNDSGPSHIASCLNINGLALFGNSTSATRSGLKKSKFDTLEVNDLKKLSPDTVFKKMIENLKRI
;
A
#
# COMPACT_ATOMS: atom_id res chain seq x y z
N PRO A 1 3.09 -2.01 -3.82
CA PRO A 1 2.92 -3.39 -3.31
C PRO A 1 4.21 -4.05 -2.86
N GLY A 2 5.36 -3.51 -3.23
CA GLY A 2 6.63 -4.10 -2.88
C GLY A 2 7.31 -3.49 -1.68
N SER A 3 8.55 -3.88 -1.53
CA SER A 3 9.51 -3.37 -0.57
C SER A 3 10.90 -3.58 -1.15
N SER A 4 11.95 -3.10 -0.47
CA SER A 4 13.30 -3.37 -0.95
C SER A 4 13.56 -4.88 -1.04
N ARG A 5 14.49 -5.28 -1.92
CA ARG A 5 14.87 -6.69 -2.10
C ARG A 5 15.35 -7.34 -0.80
N LYS A 6 15.97 -6.54 0.09
CA LYS A 6 16.47 -7.01 1.39
C LYS A 6 15.36 -7.32 2.41
N HIS A 7 14.14 -6.83 2.18
CA HIS A 7 13.03 -6.90 3.12
C HIS A 7 11.76 -7.43 2.47
N LYS A 8 11.89 -8.52 1.69
CA LYS A 8 10.73 -9.17 1.05
C LYS A 8 9.70 -9.69 2.05
N GLU A 9 10.10 -9.98 3.27
CA GLU A 9 9.20 -10.38 4.35
C GLU A 9 8.19 -9.31 4.75
N LYS A 10 8.44 -8.06 4.40
CA LYS A 10 7.50 -6.94 4.61
C LYS A 10 6.40 -6.87 3.56
N ARG A 11 6.49 -7.66 2.49
CA ARG A 11 5.54 -7.63 1.38
C ARG A 11 4.31 -8.44 1.70
N TRP A 12 3.15 -7.78 1.72
CA TRP A 12 1.89 -8.49 1.75
C TRP A 12 1.67 -9.17 0.39
N PRO A 13 1.40 -10.51 0.35
CA PRO A 13 1.40 -11.24 -0.91
C PRO A 13 0.13 -11.07 -1.76
N PHE A 14 -0.92 -10.40 -1.25
CA PHE A 14 -2.24 -10.36 -1.89
C PHE A 14 -2.60 -9.01 -2.51
N PHE A 15 -1.63 -8.18 -2.85
CA PHE A 15 -1.92 -6.92 -3.56
C PHE A 15 -2.56 -7.15 -4.94
N GLY A 16 -2.20 -8.23 -5.63
CA GLY A 16 -2.81 -8.60 -6.90
C GLY A 16 -4.31 -8.84 -6.76
N GLU A 17 -4.69 -9.66 -5.80
CA GLU A 17 -6.09 -9.94 -5.47
C GLU A 17 -6.84 -8.68 -5.01
N LEU A 18 -6.20 -7.84 -4.22
CA LEU A 18 -6.78 -6.56 -3.81
C LEU A 18 -7.03 -5.66 -5.01
N SER A 19 -6.09 -5.60 -5.96
CA SER A 19 -6.25 -4.77 -7.17
C SER A 19 -7.47 -5.22 -7.99
N LYS A 20 -7.69 -6.53 -8.12
CA LYS A 20 -8.87 -7.10 -8.77
C LYS A 20 -10.15 -6.73 -8.02
N LEU A 21 -10.16 -6.87 -6.70
CA LEU A 21 -11.30 -6.54 -5.85
C LEU A 21 -11.68 -5.07 -5.98
N LEU A 22 -10.70 -4.17 -5.95
CA LEU A 22 -10.93 -2.73 -6.08
C LEU A 22 -11.53 -2.38 -7.45
N LEU A 23 -11.04 -2.98 -8.53
CA LEU A 23 -11.60 -2.78 -9.87
C LEU A 23 -13.05 -3.27 -9.94
N LEU A 24 -13.36 -4.43 -9.34
CA LEU A 24 -14.73 -4.94 -9.26
C LEU A 24 -15.67 -4.02 -8.48
N LYS A 25 -15.13 -3.26 -7.54
CA LYS A 25 -15.87 -2.25 -6.76
C LYS A 25 -15.87 -0.86 -7.41
N ASN A 26 -15.48 -0.78 -8.69
CA ASN A 26 -15.46 0.44 -9.49
C ASN A 26 -14.46 1.52 -9.03
N TYR A 27 -13.41 1.12 -8.31
CA TYR A 27 -12.30 2.01 -8.04
C TYR A 27 -11.31 2.01 -9.20
N GLN A 28 -10.75 3.16 -9.50
CA GLN A 28 -9.58 3.23 -10.38
C GLN A 28 -8.35 2.83 -9.59
N VAL A 29 -7.58 1.90 -10.12
CA VAL A 29 -6.39 1.36 -9.45
C VAL A 29 -5.14 1.76 -10.20
N VAL A 30 -4.21 2.38 -9.46
CA VAL A 30 -2.86 2.68 -9.94
C VAL A 30 -1.88 1.89 -9.10
N VAL A 31 -1.03 1.12 -9.76
CA VAL A 31 0.01 0.30 -9.14
C VAL A 31 1.37 0.90 -9.48
N ILE A 32 2.18 1.14 -8.46
CA ILE A 32 3.53 1.69 -8.64
C ILE A 32 4.54 0.64 -8.22
N LEU A 33 5.43 0.28 -9.13
CA LEU A 33 6.48 -0.72 -8.93
C LEU A 33 7.85 -0.06 -9.01
N GLY A 34 8.67 -0.30 -8.00
CA GLY A 34 10.08 0.07 -8.01
C GLY A 34 10.95 -0.92 -8.80
N PRO A 35 12.27 -0.65 -8.93
CA PRO A 35 13.17 -1.51 -9.70
C PRO A 35 13.24 -2.95 -9.19
N ASP A 36 13.11 -3.15 -7.87
CA ASP A 36 13.19 -4.47 -7.23
C ASP A 36 11.85 -5.22 -7.20
N GLU A 37 10.82 -4.68 -7.88
CA GLU A 37 9.44 -5.14 -7.73
C GLU A 37 8.80 -5.56 -9.07
N LEU A 38 9.55 -5.55 -10.17
CA LEU A 38 9.02 -5.85 -11.51
C LEU A 38 8.45 -7.26 -11.61
N GLU A 39 8.94 -8.18 -10.81
CA GLU A 39 8.43 -9.56 -10.71
C GLU A 39 6.97 -9.63 -10.25
N LEU A 40 6.47 -8.59 -9.58
CA LEU A 40 5.09 -8.50 -9.09
C LEU A 40 4.09 -8.09 -10.18
N LYS A 41 4.57 -7.52 -11.29
CA LYS A 41 3.73 -6.97 -12.35
C LYS A 41 2.67 -7.93 -12.88
N PRO A 42 2.97 -9.22 -13.16
CA PRO A 42 1.98 -10.13 -13.75
C PRO A 42 0.74 -10.35 -12.88
N SER A 43 0.86 -10.23 -11.55
CA SER A 43 -0.27 -10.41 -10.63
C SER A 43 -1.11 -9.15 -10.44
N MET A 44 -0.58 -7.96 -10.79
CA MET A 44 -1.25 -6.68 -10.56
C MET A 44 -2.23 -6.34 -11.68
N LYS A 45 -3.34 -5.70 -11.30
CA LYS A 45 -4.37 -5.19 -12.21
C LYS A 45 -4.52 -3.70 -12.05
N GLY A 46 -4.88 -3.01 -13.12
CA GLY A 46 -5.01 -1.55 -13.16
C GLY A 46 -3.92 -0.90 -14.00
N VAL A 47 -3.75 0.39 -13.81
CA VAL A 47 -2.68 1.16 -14.47
C VAL A 47 -1.38 0.96 -13.72
N ILE A 48 -0.34 0.49 -14.41
CA ILE A 48 0.94 0.13 -13.78
C ILE A 48 2.01 1.11 -14.22
N PHE A 49 2.61 1.82 -13.26
CA PHE A 49 3.80 2.64 -13.46
C PHE A 49 5.02 1.95 -12.87
N LYS A 50 6.17 2.07 -13.56
CA LYS A 50 7.44 1.46 -13.16
C LYS A 50 8.52 2.50 -13.06
N ASN A 51 9.43 2.32 -12.10
CA ASN A 51 10.66 3.12 -11.97
C ASN A 51 10.41 4.63 -11.92
N MET A 52 9.37 5.06 -11.25
CA MET A 52 9.06 6.48 -11.08
C MET A 52 10.10 7.16 -10.19
N LYS A 53 10.46 8.40 -10.53
CA LYS A 53 11.21 9.28 -9.63
C LYS A 53 10.36 9.63 -8.41
N TRP A 54 11.01 9.97 -7.30
CA TRP A 54 10.30 10.33 -6.07
C TRP A 54 9.33 11.51 -6.25
N SER A 55 9.70 12.49 -7.09
CA SER A 55 8.82 13.63 -7.41
C SER A 55 7.57 13.20 -8.20
N GLU A 56 7.73 12.29 -9.14
CA GLU A 56 6.61 11.74 -9.92
C GLU A 56 5.68 10.91 -9.03
N LEU A 57 6.26 10.05 -8.20
CA LEU A 57 5.53 9.25 -7.22
C LEU A 57 4.71 10.14 -6.28
N SER A 58 5.31 11.19 -5.73
CA SER A 58 4.62 12.15 -4.87
C SER A 58 3.45 12.84 -5.58
N GLY A 59 3.64 13.18 -6.86
CA GLY A 59 2.59 13.79 -7.70
C GLY A 59 1.38 12.86 -7.88
N VAL A 60 1.63 11.59 -8.18
CA VAL A 60 0.57 10.58 -8.31
C VAL A 60 -0.15 10.39 -6.97
N MET A 61 0.59 10.29 -5.88
CA MET A 61 0.01 10.12 -4.54
C MET A 61 -0.89 11.29 -4.14
N LYS A 62 -0.49 12.53 -4.44
CA LYS A 62 -1.30 13.72 -4.16
C LYS A 62 -2.63 13.73 -4.91
N LYS A 63 -2.71 13.09 -6.06
CA LYS A 63 -3.93 12.94 -6.85
C LYS A 63 -4.74 11.70 -6.47
N SER A 64 -4.18 10.83 -5.63
CA SER A 64 -4.85 9.61 -5.21
C SER A 64 -5.83 9.90 -4.08
N TYR A 65 -6.95 9.22 -4.13
CA TYR A 65 -7.97 9.29 -3.08
C TYR A 65 -7.54 8.50 -1.83
N PHE A 66 -6.81 7.41 -2.03
CA PHE A 66 -6.32 6.55 -0.96
C PHE A 66 -5.06 5.80 -1.41
N VAL A 67 -4.12 5.61 -0.50
CA VAL A 67 -2.87 4.87 -0.75
C VAL A 67 -2.79 3.66 0.17
N ILE A 68 -2.50 2.49 -0.38
CA ILE A 68 -2.26 1.28 0.39
C ILE A 68 -0.87 0.75 0.06
N GLY A 69 -0.10 0.45 1.07
CA GLY A 69 1.25 -0.06 0.90
C GLY A 69 1.73 -0.91 2.07
N ASN A 70 2.96 -1.38 1.94
CA ASN A 70 3.69 -2.05 3.02
C ASN A 70 4.44 -1.02 3.88
N ASP A 71 5.16 -1.48 4.88
CA ASP A 71 6.18 -0.68 5.57
C ASP A 71 7.34 -0.42 4.61
N SER A 72 7.30 0.69 3.91
CA SER A 72 8.22 1.03 2.82
C SER A 72 8.34 2.54 2.62
N GLY A 73 9.37 2.96 1.86
CA GLY A 73 9.60 4.37 1.53
C GLY A 73 8.37 5.08 0.97
N PRO A 74 7.69 4.53 -0.05
CA PRO A 74 6.49 5.15 -0.60
C PRO A 74 5.38 5.38 0.45
N SER A 75 5.17 4.46 1.38
CA SER A 75 4.20 4.64 2.47
C SER A 75 4.59 5.81 3.38
N HIS A 76 5.89 5.96 3.69
CA HIS A 76 6.37 7.10 4.46
C HIS A 76 6.13 8.43 3.74
N ILE A 77 6.33 8.48 2.44
CA ILE A 77 6.04 9.68 1.64
C ILE A 77 4.56 10.02 1.70
N ALA A 78 3.68 9.05 1.47
CA ALA A 78 2.22 9.26 1.53
C ALA A 78 1.79 9.78 2.91
N SER A 79 2.32 9.19 3.97
CA SER A 79 2.06 9.64 5.34
C SER A 79 2.53 11.08 5.59
N CYS A 80 3.75 11.42 5.15
CA CYS A 80 4.30 12.77 5.30
C CYS A 80 3.54 13.81 4.49
N LEU A 81 2.99 13.44 3.33
CA LEU A 81 2.15 14.30 2.50
C LEU A 81 0.71 14.42 3.01
N ASN A 82 0.41 13.78 4.14
CA ASN A 82 -0.91 13.78 4.75
C ASN A 82 -2.02 13.25 3.82
N ILE A 83 -1.70 12.22 3.04
CA ILE A 83 -2.63 11.55 2.14
C ILE A 83 -3.37 10.45 2.93
N ASN A 84 -4.65 10.26 2.62
CA ASN A 84 -5.40 9.16 3.21
C ASN A 84 -4.79 7.82 2.80
N GLY A 85 -4.53 6.96 3.76
CA GLY A 85 -3.86 5.70 3.42
C GLY A 85 -3.79 4.69 4.55
N LEU A 86 -3.21 3.56 4.19
CA LEU A 86 -3.07 2.41 5.07
C LEU A 86 -1.75 1.69 4.76
N ALA A 87 -0.94 1.47 5.77
CA ALA A 87 0.24 0.61 5.66
C ALA A 87 0.02 -0.70 6.39
N LEU A 88 0.42 -1.80 5.75
CA LEU A 88 0.27 -3.15 6.25
C LEU A 88 1.58 -3.63 6.87
N PHE A 89 1.51 -4.13 8.09
CA PHE A 89 2.65 -4.61 8.86
C PHE A 89 2.46 -6.07 9.26
N GLY A 90 3.51 -6.87 9.09
CA GLY A 90 3.63 -8.18 9.71
C GLY A 90 4.41 -8.10 11.03
N ASN A 91 4.91 -9.24 11.49
CA ASN A 91 5.67 -9.32 12.74
C ASN A 91 7.14 -8.91 12.63
N SER A 92 7.63 -8.64 11.41
CA SER A 92 9.04 -8.27 11.21
C SER A 92 9.36 -6.84 11.63
N THR A 93 8.35 -5.97 11.68
CA THR A 93 8.51 -4.58 12.08
C THR A 93 7.32 -4.11 12.91
N SER A 94 7.49 -3.01 13.62
CA SER A 94 6.45 -2.44 14.48
C SER A 94 5.83 -1.20 13.83
N ALA A 95 4.51 -1.19 13.69
CA ALA A 95 3.76 -0.02 13.22
C ALA A 95 3.98 1.19 14.13
N THR A 96 4.04 0.98 15.44
CA THR A 96 4.28 2.03 16.44
C THR A 96 5.65 2.67 16.27
N ARG A 97 6.70 1.86 16.05
CA ARG A 97 8.07 2.35 15.87
C ARG A 97 8.31 3.01 14.52
N SER A 98 7.52 2.68 13.51
CA SER A 98 7.70 3.21 12.15
C SER A 98 7.39 4.71 12.05
N GLY A 99 6.52 5.22 12.90
CA GLY A 99 6.03 6.60 12.83
C GLY A 99 5.10 6.87 11.65
N LEU A 100 4.62 5.83 10.95
CA LEU A 100 3.74 5.96 9.80
C LEU A 100 2.35 6.46 10.13
N LYS A 101 1.83 6.08 11.29
CA LYS A 101 0.47 6.45 11.68
C LYS A 101 0.35 7.94 11.95
N LYS A 102 -0.58 8.59 11.25
CA LYS A 102 -0.92 10.01 11.38
C LYS A 102 -2.43 10.19 11.25
N SER A 103 -2.91 11.43 11.29
CA SER A 103 -4.35 11.72 11.26
C SER A 103 -5.09 11.11 10.07
N LYS A 104 -4.48 11.11 8.90
CA LYS A 104 -5.06 10.57 7.66
C LYS A 104 -4.44 9.26 7.20
N PHE A 105 -3.32 8.87 7.77
CA PHE A 105 -2.60 7.66 7.39
C PHE A 105 -2.62 6.66 8.55
N ASP A 106 -3.28 5.53 8.34
CA ASP A 106 -3.45 4.49 9.34
C ASP A 106 -2.49 3.32 9.11
N THR A 107 -2.42 2.44 10.08
CA THR A 107 -1.61 1.23 10.02
C THR A 107 -2.46 0.03 10.44
N LEU A 108 -2.19 -1.12 9.83
CA LEU A 108 -2.77 -2.39 10.19
C LEU A 108 -1.64 -3.39 10.45
N GLU A 109 -1.48 -3.80 11.69
CA GLU A 109 -0.44 -4.74 12.10
C GLU A 109 -1.06 -6.09 12.40
N VAL A 110 -0.51 -7.14 11.82
CA VAL A 110 -0.93 -8.52 12.00
C VAL A 110 0.28 -9.41 12.27
N ASN A 111 0.06 -10.58 12.90
CA ASN A 111 1.16 -11.51 13.18
C ASN A 111 1.73 -12.14 11.91
N ASP A 112 0.88 -12.42 10.93
CA ASP A 112 1.28 -13.07 9.68
C ASP A 112 0.55 -12.45 8.50
N LEU A 113 1.29 -11.73 7.65
CA LEU A 113 0.76 -11.11 6.44
C LEU A 113 0.14 -12.13 5.47
N LYS A 114 0.60 -13.37 5.46
CA LYS A 114 0.04 -14.44 4.63
C LYS A 114 -1.39 -14.81 5.02
N LYS A 115 -1.81 -14.48 6.23
CA LYS A 115 -3.16 -14.74 6.74
C LYS A 115 -4.08 -13.52 6.66
N LEU A 116 -3.57 -12.38 6.25
CA LEU A 116 -4.36 -11.17 6.06
C LEU A 116 -5.05 -11.20 4.69
N SER A 117 -6.38 -11.29 4.67
CA SER A 117 -7.14 -11.40 3.43
C SER A 117 -7.32 -10.04 2.73
N PRO A 118 -7.48 -10.01 1.39
CA PRO A 118 -7.85 -8.81 0.65
C PRO A 118 -9.15 -8.17 1.14
N ASP A 119 -10.15 -8.97 1.51
CA ASP A 119 -11.42 -8.48 2.04
C ASP A 119 -11.24 -7.70 3.35
N THR A 120 -10.39 -8.19 4.23
CA THR A 120 -10.07 -7.51 5.50
C THR A 120 -9.41 -6.16 5.25
N VAL A 121 -8.47 -6.10 4.33
CA VAL A 121 -7.79 -4.84 3.95
C VAL A 121 -8.79 -3.88 3.30
N PHE A 122 -9.65 -4.36 2.42
CA PHE A 122 -10.70 -3.56 1.79
C PHE A 122 -11.66 -2.97 2.83
N LYS A 123 -12.13 -3.77 3.78
CA LYS A 123 -12.99 -3.30 4.88
C LYS A 123 -12.31 -2.21 5.70
N LYS A 124 -11.03 -2.39 6.02
CA LYS A 124 -10.25 -1.38 6.76
C LYS A 124 -10.12 -0.09 5.98
N MET A 125 -9.89 -0.18 4.67
CA MET A 125 -9.87 0.99 3.79
C MET A 125 -11.21 1.75 3.86
N ILE A 126 -12.33 1.04 3.73
CA ILE A 126 -13.67 1.65 3.77
C ILE A 126 -13.93 2.32 5.12
N GLU A 127 -13.57 1.67 6.24
CA GLU A 127 -13.68 2.27 7.57
C GLU A 127 -12.90 3.58 7.66
N ASN A 128 -11.68 3.61 7.14
CA ASN A 128 -10.85 4.80 7.15
C ASN A 128 -11.43 5.92 6.27
N LEU A 129 -11.99 5.57 5.12
CA LEU A 129 -12.66 6.53 4.22
C LEU A 129 -13.89 7.18 4.87
N LYS A 130 -14.62 6.45 5.70
CA LYS A 130 -15.80 6.99 6.42
C LYS A 130 -15.44 8.00 7.51
N ARG A 131 -14.18 8.05 7.95
CA ARG A 131 -13.70 9.00 8.96
C ARG A 131 -13.27 10.34 8.37
N ILE A 132 -13.27 10.46 7.07
CA ILE A 132 -12.84 11.66 6.35
C ILE A 132 -13.95 12.71 6.30
#